data_b46f60e4882b336005a1c1b0a376d2ca
#
_entry.id   b46f60e4882b336005a1c1b0a376d2ca
#
_cell.length_a   1.000
_cell.length_b   1.000
_cell.length_c   1.000
_cell.angle_alpha   90.00
_cell.angle_beta   90.00
_cell.angle_gamma   90.00
#
_symmetry.space_group_name_H-M   'P 1'
#
loop_
_entity.id
_entity.type
_entity.pdbx_description
1 polymer ?
#
loop_
_entity_poly.entity_id
_entity_poly.type
_entity_poly.pdbx_seq_one_letter_code
_entity_poly.pdbx_strand_id
1 'polypeptide(L)'
;MSSITENKQGLKVLITGSILQLFLGIIYVWSVFVIPVKNFYGWSVDSVKLTSSFMLCFFVIGILTGGKAQVKIGVKITALIGGLMVAVGMLATALIPADGKEPVFLIYLFYGIIGGFGVGAGYNANISCAQKWFPKNRGFATGISVCAFGLSTVVFAPLVTTLINKFDVKYTFLILAGGFATAVLLLFSFIKSPEQVPNAAAAVLKGKQYTTLEMLKTPRFYLIALSLMFGTSVFFIILPSLKELAINRNLESFATGLVMFTGIANALGRLGAPLMSDKIGREMADVIILAATALGAFGLCFASGILLIVIIAVVAFCYGGYSGLYPVLTSENFGIKNIGSNYGAVMVGFMLSALLFPIVIKKIGDQKLQFTALGALAVVGVVLVVILKLMNSKQVKQAD
;
A
#
# COMPACT_ATOMS: atom_id res chain seq x y z
N MET A 1 -13.10 23.39 2.31
CA MET A 1 -12.33 23.43 1.02
C MET A 1 -11.49 24.70 0.88
N SER A 2 -11.91 25.89 1.36
CA SER A 2 -11.11 27.13 1.27
C SER A 2 -9.67 27.01 1.83
N SER A 3 -9.49 26.36 2.98
CA SER A 3 -8.16 26.20 3.61
C SER A 3 -7.16 25.31 2.83
N ILE A 4 -7.63 24.50 1.90
CA ILE A 4 -6.79 23.60 1.08
C ILE A 4 -6.19 24.40 -0.08
N THR A 5 -7.00 25.23 -0.73
CA THR A 5 -6.58 26.06 -1.87
C THR A 5 -5.68 27.23 -1.46
N GLU A 6 -5.79 27.70 -0.21
CA GLU A 6 -4.92 28.75 0.35
C GLU A 6 -3.48 28.24 0.59
N ASN A 7 -3.29 26.92 0.80
CA ASN A 7 -1.95 26.31 0.97
C ASN A 7 -1.35 25.92 -0.39
N LYS A 8 -1.05 26.90 -1.23
CA LYS A 8 -0.50 26.67 -2.59
C LYS A 8 0.79 25.82 -2.59
N GLN A 9 1.66 26.01 -1.61
CA GLN A 9 2.90 25.24 -1.51
C GLN A 9 2.66 23.79 -1.09
N GLY A 10 1.78 23.58 -0.10
CA GLY A 10 1.36 22.24 0.30
C GLY A 10 0.68 21.48 -0.84
N LEU A 11 -0.16 22.15 -1.63
CA LEU A 11 -0.80 21.56 -2.79
C LEU A 11 0.23 21.15 -3.87
N LYS A 12 1.23 22.00 -4.14
CA LYS A 12 2.32 21.69 -5.07
C LYS A 12 3.10 20.46 -4.60
N VAL A 13 3.43 20.37 -3.31
CA VAL A 13 4.13 19.20 -2.74
C VAL A 13 3.26 17.95 -2.82
N LEU A 14 1.95 18.06 -2.54
CA LEU A 14 1.02 16.93 -2.64
C LEU A 14 0.92 16.40 -4.07
N ILE A 15 0.75 17.26 -5.06
CA ILE A 15 0.69 16.89 -6.48
C ILE A 15 1.99 16.21 -6.90
N THR A 16 3.13 16.81 -6.59
CA THR A 16 4.45 16.25 -6.93
C THR A 16 4.68 14.90 -6.27
N GLY A 17 4.37 14.78 -4.97
CA GLY A 17 4.45 13.53 -4.23
C GLY A 17 3.52 12.47 -4.79
N SER A 18 2.32 12.86 -5.25
CA SER A 18 1.36 11.93 -5.88
C SER A 18 1.84 11.43 -7.25
N ILE A 19 2.50 12.28 -8.04
CA ILE A 19 3.14 11.84 -9.27
C ILE A 19 4.26 10.83 -8.97
N LEU A 20 5.11 11.09 -7.98
CA LEU A 20 6.12 10.12 -7.54
C LEU A 20 5.49 8.81 -7.04
N GLN A 21 4.37 8.89 -6.31
CA GLN A 21 3.61 7.71 -5.87
C GLN A 21 3.09 6.89 -7.05
N LEU A 22 2.65 7.56 -8.12
CA LEU A 22 2.22 6.88 -9.36
C LEU A 22 3.37 6.05 -9.96
N PHE A 23 4.59 6.59 -9.99
CA PHE A 23 5.76 5.84 -10.41
C PHE A 23 6.06 4.68 -9.44
N LEU A 24 6.14 4.93 -8.14
CA LEU A 24 6.45 3.91 -7.13
C LEU A 24 5.45 2.75 -7.12
N GLY A 25 4.22 2.96 -7.56
CA GLY A 25 3.21 1.92 -7.69
C GLY A 25 3.49 0.86 -8.75
N ILE A 26 4.60 0.94 -9.49
CA ILE A 26 5.07 -0.07 -10.47
C ILE A 26 5.16 -1.48 -9.85
N ILE A 27 5.26 -1.59 -8.53
CA ILE A 27 5.22 -2.85 -7.79
C ILE A 27 4.02 -3.73 -8.17
N TYR A 28 2.87 -3.12 -8.51
CA TYR A 28 1.66 -3.83 -8.90
C TYR A 28 1.65 -4.32 -10.36
N VAL A 29 2.61 -3.87 -11.16
CA VAL A 29 2.71 -4.24 -12.58
C VAL A 29 3.50 -5.54 -12.78
N TRP A 30 4.08 -6.13 -11.72
CA TRP A 30 4.88 -7.36 -11.82
C TRP A 30 4.16 -8.50 -12.54
N SER A 31 2.86 -8.63 -12.37
CA SER A 31 2.05 -9.66 -13.06
C SER A 31 2.18 -9.63 -14.59
N VAL A 32 2.43 -8.44 -15.17
CA VAL A 32 2.64 -8.26 -16.61
C VAL A 32 4.02 -8.81 -17.03
N PHE A 33 5.01 -8.74 -16.16
CA PHE A 33 6.36 -9.22 -16.43
C PHE A 33 6.53 -10.73 -16.28
N VAL A 34 5.66 -11.43 -15.53
CA VAL A 34 5.87 -12.85 -15.14
C VAL A 34 6.15 -13.75 -16.35
N ILE A 35 5.29 -13.73 -17.36
CA ILE A 35 5.44 -14.61 -18.51
C ILE A 35 6.57 -14.14 -19.46
N PRO A 36 6.71 -12.84 -19.79
CA PRO A 36 7.86 -12.36 -20.55
C PRO A 36 9.21 -12.67 -19.90
N VAL A 37 9.35 -12.45 -18.60
CA VAL A 37 10.57 -12.72 -17.83
C VAL A 37 10.89 -14.23 -17.83
N LYS A 38 9.87 -15.08 -17.58
CA LYS A 38 10.00 -16.54 -17.68
C LYS A 38 10.54 -16.95 -19.03
N ASN A 39 9.96 -16.41 -20.12
CA ASN A 39 10.38 -16.78 -21.48
C ASN A 39 11.77 -16.23 -21.82
N PHE A 40 12.12 -15.03 -21.34
CA PHE A 40 13.40 -14.37 -21.64
C PHE A 40 14.60 -15.01 -20.94
N TYR A 41 14.43 -15.40 -19.67
CA TYR A 41 15.51 -16.01 -18.87
C TYR A 41 15.43 -17.54 -18.78
N GLY A 42 14.35 -18.17 -19.23
CA GLY A 42 14.17 -19.62 -19.15
C GLY A 42 13.83 -20.15 -17.75
N TRP A 43 13.43 -19.29 -16.81
CA TRP A 43 13.10 -19.67 -15.44
C TRP A 43 11.69 -20.28 -15.31
N SER A 44 11.40 -20.94 -14.18
CA SER A 44 10.05 -21.43 -13.91
C SER A 44 9.08 -20.28 -13.57
N VAL A 45 7.81 -20.44 -13.92
CA VAL A 45 6.76 -19.44 -13.62
C VAL A 45 6.67 -19.18 -12.11
N ASP A 46 6.75 -20.24 -11.31
CA ASP A 46 6.61 -20.12 -9.84
C ASP A 46 7.79 -19.37 -9.23
N SER A 47 9.00 -19.62 -9.72
CA SER A 47 10.18 -18.86 -9.31
C SER A 47 10.04 -17.38 -9.66
N VAL A 48 9.59 -17.03 -10.89
CA VAL A 48 9.40 -15.64 -11.29
C VAL A 48 8.30 -14.95 -10.46
N LYS A 49 7.21 -15.66 -10.15
CA LYS A 49 6.15 -15.13 -9.28
C LYS A 49 6.65 -14.80 -7.88
N LEU A 50 7.62 -15.55 -7.36
CA LEU A 50 8.17 -15.33 -6.01
C LEU A 50 8.85 -13.96 -5.86
N THR A 51 9.27 -13.33 -6.95
CA THR A 51 9.80 -11.96 -6.95
C THR A 51 8.84 -10.96 -6.30
N SER A 52 7.53 -11.10 -6.54
CA SER A 52 6.51 -10.23 -5.92
C SER A 52 6.44 -10.38 -4.40
N SER A 53 6.71 -11.57 -3.88
CA SER A 53 6.75 -11.81 -2.43
C SER A 53 7.95 -11.13 -1.78
N PHE A 54 9.13 -11.23 -2.39
CA PHE A 54 10.31 -10.47 -1.96
C PHE A 54 10.05 -8.97 -2.01
N MET A 55 9.47 -8.49 -3.10
CA MET A 55 9.15 -7.08 -3.28
C MET A 55 8.18 -6.57 -2.20
N LEU A 56 7.15 -7.33 -1.85
CA LEU A 56 6.20 -6.95 -0.79
C LEU A 56 6.86 -6.95 0.59
N CYS A 57 7.69 -7.94 0.92
CA CYS A 57 8.41 -7.99 2.18
C CYS A 57 9.35 -6.79 2.34
N PHE A 58 10.16 -6.52 1.31
CA PHE A 58 11.12 -5.42 1.34
C PHE A 58 10.46 -4.05 1.18
N PHE A 59 9.29 -3.96 0.59
CA PHE A 59 8.44 -2.78 0.64
C PHE A 59 8.12 -2.38 2.09
N VAL A 60 7.68 -3.33 2.93
CA VAL A 60 7.39 -3.03 4.34
C VAL A 60 8.65 -2.71 5.13
N ILE A 61 9.74 -3.43 4.90
CA ILE A 61 11.05 -3.12 5.49
C ILE A 61 11.51 -1.71 5.07
N GLY A 62 11.32 -1.34 3.80
CA GLY A 62 11.60 -0.02 3.27
C GLY A 62 10.75 1.08 3.91
N ILE A 63 9.46 0.83 4.15
CA ILE A 63 8.58 1.75 4.90
C ILE A 63 9.14 1.98 6.30
N LEU A 64 9.48 0.93 7.03
CA LEU A 64 9.99 1.01 8.41
C LEU A 64 11.33 1.73 8.50
N THR A 65 12.28 1.33 7.67
CA THR A 65 13.65 1.89 7.67
C THR A 65 13.70 3.30 7.06
N GLY A 66 12.97 3.52 5.95
CA GLY A 66 12.78 4.83 5.35
C GLY A 66 12.09 5.81 6.31
N GLY A 67 11.14 5.31 7.13
CA GLY A 67 10.53 6.08 8.22
C GLY A 67 11.53 6.56 9.26
N LYS A 68 12.51 5.74 9.63
CA LYS A 68 13.61 6.14 10.51
C LYS A 68 14.60 7.07 9.80
N ALA A 69 14.91 6.79 8.53
CA ALA A 69 15.84 7.59 7.75
C ALA A 69 15.34 9.03 7.58
N GLN A 70 14.05 9.25 7.29
CA GLN A 70 13.51 10.59 7.08
C GLN A 70 13.58 11.50 8.32
N VAL A 71 13.67 10.93 9.53
CA VAL A 71 13.91 11.71 10.76
C VAL A 71 15.34 12.27 10.80
N LYS A 72 16.32 11.52 10.25
CA LYS A 72 17.74 11.89 10.26
C LYS A 72 18.14 12.74 9.04
N ILE A 73 17.77 12.31 7.85
CA ILE A 73 18.21 12.90 6.57
C ILE A 73 17.10 13.70 5.86
N GLY A 74 15.91 13.76 6.44
CA GLY A 74 14.75 14.47 5.90
C GLY A 74 13.98 13.69 4.84
N VAL A 75 12.73 14.11 4.65
CA VAL A 75 11.77 13.49 3.72
C VAL A 75 12.28 13.53 2.27
N LYS A 76 12.80 14.68 1.84
CA LYS A 76 13.27 14.93 0.48
C LYS A 76 14.35 13.92 0.06
N ILE A 77 15.39 13.76 0.88
CA ILE A 77 16.51 12.86 0.59
C ILE A 77 16.05 11.41 0.66
N THR A 78 15.18 11.06 1.60
CA THR A 78 14.61 9.70 1.69
C THR A 78 13.80 9.35 0.46
N ALA A 79 12.96 10.26 -0.04
CA ALA A 79 12.19 10.04 -1.27
C ALA A 79 13.10 9.91 -2.50
N LEU A 80 14.15 10.71 -2.59
CA LEU A 80 15.16 10.63 -3.67
C LEU A 80 15.87 9.26 -3.66
N ILE A 81 16.42 8.87 -2.52
CA ILE A 81 17.12 7.58 -2.39
C ILE A 81 16.17 6.42 -2.72
N GLY A 82 14.96 6.44 -2.15
CA GLY A 82 13.96 5.39 -2.45
C GLY A 82 13.64 5.29 -3.93
N GLY A 83 13.37 6.40 -4.60
CA GLY A 83 13.10 6.41 -6.03
C GLY A 83 14.30 5.97 -6.89
N LEU A 84 15.52 6.40 -6.54
CA LEU A 84 16.74 5.98 -7.25
C LEU A 84 17.03 4.48 -7.02
N MET A 85 16.75 3.93 -5.84
CA MET A 85 16.88 2.49 -5.61
C MET A 85 15.97 1.67 -6.54
N VAL A 86 14.76 2.15 -6.82
CA VAL A 86 13.87 1.50 -7.80
C VAL A 86 14.49 1.52 -9.20
N ALA A 87 15.01 2.67 -9.63
CA ALA A 87 15.67 2.81 -10.92
C ALA A 87 16.92 1.91 -11.02
N VAL A 88 17.74 1.88 -9.98
CA VAL A 88 18.94 1.01 -9.91
C VAL A 88 18.54 -0.47 -9.92
N GLY A 89 17.49 -0.86 -9.19
CA GLY A 89 16.97 -2.23 -9.20
C GLY A 89 16.51 -2.66 -10.60
N MET A 90 15.81 -1.79 -11.32
CA MET A 90 15.41 -2.04 -12.71
C MET A 90 16.61 -2.11 -13.66
N LEU A 91 17.57 -1.18 -13.52
CA LEU A 91 18.80 -1.17 -14.32
C LEU A 91 19.60 -2.46 -14.10
N ALA A 92 19.82 -2.85 -12.86
CA ALA A 92 20.53 -4.07 -12.53
C ALA A 92 19.80 -5.32 -13.06
N THR A 93 18.46 -5.35 -13.00
CA THR A 93 17.66 -6.42 -13.60
C THR A 93 17.86 -6.51 -15.13
N ALA A 94 17.91 -5.36 -15.82
CA ALA A 94 18.16 -5.32 -17.25
C ALA A 94 19.55 -5.83 -17.66
N LEU A 95 20.51 -5.78 -16.74
CA LEU A 95 21.90 -6.23 -16.98
C LEU A 95 22.11 -7.73 -16.70
N ILE A 96 21.10 -8.45 -16.20
CA ILE A 96 21.19 -9.90 -16.03
C ILE A 96 21.33 -10.54 -17.42
N PRO A 97 22.36 -11.37 -17.66
CA PRO A 97 22.52 -12.09 -18.93
C PRO A 97 21.33 -13.03 -19.21
N ALA A 98 20.92 -13.11 -20.47
CA ALA A 98 19.81 -13.95 -20.92
C ALA A 98 20.28 -15.31 -21.47
N ASP A 99 21.41 -15.82 -21.00
CA ASP A 99 22.00 -17.09 -21.46
C ASP A 99 21.43 -18.34 -20.76
N GLY A 100 20.46 -18.15 -19.88
CA GLY A 100 19.79 -19.21 -19.12
C GLY A 100 20.64 -19.84 -18.00
N LYS A 101 21.87 -19.33 -17.75
CA LYS A 101 22.78 -19.84 -16.73
C LYS A 101 22.65 -19.10 -15.40
N GLU A 102 22.15 -17.88 -15.44
CA GLU A 102 22.06 -17.02 -14.27
C GLU A 102 20.99 -17.51 -13.28
N PRO A 103 21.27 -17.46 -11.97
CA PRO A 103 20.30 -17.88 -10.97
C PRO A 103 19.14 -16.88 -10.88
N VAL A 104 17.94 -17.38 -10.75
CA VAL A 104 16.71 -16.56 -10.55
C VAL A 104 16.82 -15.63 -9.33
N PHE A 105 17.71 -15.92 -8.39
CA PHE A 105 17.99 -15.10 -7.22
C PHE A 105 18.39 -13.66 -7.58
N LEU A 106 19.01 -13.42 -8.73
CA LEU A 106 19.41 -12.08 -9.16
C LEU A 106 18.21 -11.14 -9.35
N ILE A 107 17.09 -11.63 -9.89
CA ILE A 107 15.89 -10.81 -10.02
C ILE A 107 15.21 -10.57 -8.66
N TYR A 108 15.31 -11.54 -7.72
CA TYR A 108 14.88 -11.34 -6.35
C TYR A 108 15.70 -10.23 -5.68
N LEU A 109 17.02 -10.25 -5.86
CA LEU A 109 17.93 -9.26 -5.29
C LEU A 109 17.67 -7.87 -5.87
N PHE A 110 17.70 -7.74 -7.18
CA PHE A 110 17.68 -6.44 -7.84
C PHE A 110 16.28 -5.83 -7.86
N TYR A 111 15.30 -6.51 -8.43
CA TYR A 111 13.96 -5.99 -8.55
C TYR A 111 13.15 -6.17 -7.26
N GLY A 112 13.21 -7.36 -6.66
CA GLY A 112 12.47 -7.71 -5.46
C GLY A 112 12.97 -6.95 -4.23
N ILE A 113 14.24 -7.12 -3.87
CA ILE A 113 14.81 -6.60 -2.61
C ILE A 113 15.14 -5.12 -2.74
N ILE A 114 16.02 -4.75 -3.68
CA ILE A 114 16.45 -3.35 -3.83
C ILE A 114 15.29 -2.47 -4.30
N GLY A 115 14.56 -2.92 -5.33
CA GLY A 115 13.39 -2.20 -5.84
C GLY A 115 12.28 -2.08 -4.80
N GLY A 116 11.90 -3.19 -4.15
CA GLY A 116 10.88 -3.19 -3.11
C GLY A 116 11.21 -2.30 -1.93
N PHE A 117 12.46 -2.34 -1.43
CA PHE A 117 12.94 -1.46 -0.38
C PHE A 117 12.84 0.02 -0.80
N GLY A 118 13.28 0.34 -2.02
CA GLY A 118 13.20 1.70 -2.58
C GLY A 118 11.77 2.21 -2.68
N VAL A 119 10.84 1.37 -3.18
CA VAL A 119 9.41 1.70 -3.23
C VAL A 119 8.89 2.01 -1.83
N GLY A 120 9.19 1.18 -0.82
CA GLY A 120 8.71 1.37 0.54
C GLY A 120 9.21 2.67 1.18
N ALA A 121 10.51 2.97 1.03
CA ALA A 121 11.11 4.19 1.56
C ALA A 121 10.51 5.45 0.93
N GLY A 122 10.38 5.48 -0.40
CA GLY A 122 9.80 6.60 -1.15
C GLY A 122 8.31 6.77 -0.87
N TYR A 123 7.54 5.67 -0.84
CA TYR A 123 6.12 5.67 -0.51
C TYR A 123 5.85 6.32 0.85
N ASN A 124 6.56 5.89 1.86
CA ASN A 124 6.38 6.40 3.22
C ASN A 124 6.81 7.86 3.36
N ALA A 125 7.90 8.25 2.71
CA ALA A 125 8.37 9.63 2.71
C ALA A 125 7.32 10.58 2.13
N ASN A 126 6.72 10.23 0.99
CA ASN A 126 5.69 11.04 0.34
C ASN A 126 4.43 11.17 1.20
N ILE A 127 3.94 10.08 1.80
CA ILE A 127 2.76 10.11 2.67
C ILE A 127 3.02 10.96 3.92
N SER A 128 4.16 10.76 4.57
CA SER A 128 4.53 11.53 5.76
C SER A 128 4.60 13.03 5.45
N CYS A 129 5.16 13.38 4.30
CA CYS A 129 5.24 14.76 3.84
C CYS A 129 3.85 15.34 3.59
N ALA A 130 2.98 14.63 2.88
CA ALA A 130 1.62 15.06 2.59
C ALA A 130 0.81 15.33 3.87
N GLN A 131 0.89 14.44 4.86
CA GLN A 131 0.21 14.62 6.15
C GLN A 131 0.70 15.84 6.93
N LYS A 132 2.00 16.12 6.90
CA LYS A 132 2.60 17.29 7.56
C LYS A 132 2.14 18.60 6.93
N TRP A 133 1.92 18.64 5.62
CA TRP A 133 1.39 19.81 4.92
C TRP A 133 -0.11 20.04 5.14
N PHE A 134 -0.88 18.98 5.43
CA PHE A 134 -2.32 19.02 5.61
C PHE A 134 -2.76 18.47 6.98
N PRO A 135 -2.33 19.06 8.11
CA PRO A 135 -2.55 18.49 9.44
C PRO A 135 -4.04 18.43 9.85
N LYS A 136 -4.89 19.29 9.26
CA LYS A 136 -6.36 19.29 9.48
C LYS A 136 -7.09 18.32 8.54
N ASN A 137 -6.53 18.02 7.36
CA ASN A 137 -7.16 17.21 6.31
C ASN A 137 -6.22 16.06 5.91
N ARG A 138 -5.72 15.30 6.90
CA ARG A 138 -4.75 14.21 6.68
C ARG A 138 -5.30 13.10 5.80
N GLY A 139 -6.60 12.79 5.95
CA GLY A 139 -7.28 11.79 5.13
C GLY A 139 -7.29 12.18 3.65
N PHE A 140 -7.62 13.42 3.33
CA PHE A 140 -7.58 13.96 1.98
C PHE A 140 -6.18 13.84 1.36
N ALA A 141 -5.15 14.33 2.06
CA ALA A 141 -3.78 14.32 1.55
C ALA A 141 -3.23 12.89 1.37
N THR A 142 -3.48 12.03 2.35
CA THR A 142 -3.09 10.61 2.28
C THR A 142 -3.85 9.88 1.18
N GLY A 143 -5.16 10.11 1.11
CA GLY A 143 -6.04 9.48 0.13
C GLY A 143 -5.61 9.76 -1.31
N ILE A 144 -5.33 11.02 -1.66
CA ILE A 144 -4.82 11.41 -2.99
C ILE A 144 -3.48 10.73 -3.28
N SER A 145 -2.54 10.79 -2.33
CA SER A 145 -1.21 10.23 -2.48
C SER A 145 -1.25 8.71 -2.70
N VAL A 146 -2.02 7.98 -1.89
CA VAL A 146 -2.13 6.52 -1.96
C VAL A 146 -2.99 6.07 -3.13
N CYS A 147 -4.00 6.85 -3.54
CA CYS A 147 -4.79 6.60 -4.75
C CYS A 147 -3.90 6.66 -6.00
N ALA A 148 -3.03 7.67 -6.10
CA ALA A 148 -2.07 7.78 -7.20
C ALA A 148 -1.15 6.54 -7.28
N PHE A 149 -0.67 6.04 -6.15
CA PHE A 149 0.09 4.78 -6.09
C PHE A 149 -0.73 3.58 -6.62
N GLY A 150 -2.02 3.51 -6.30
CA GLY A 150 -2.92 2.46 -6.80
C GLY A 150 -3.21 2.57 -8.30
N LEU A 151 -3.30 3.79 -8.83
CA LEU A 151 -3.52 4.04 -10.25
C LEU A 151 -2.32 3.71 -11.15
N SER A 152 -1.16 3.42 -10.57
CA SER A 152 0.05 3.04 -11.29
C SER A 152 -0.21 1.91 -12.31
N THR A 153 -0.98 0.91 -11.94
CA THR A 153 -1.30 -0.23 -12.82
C THR A 153 -2.02 0.22 -14.09
N VAL A 154 -2.91 1.21 -13.98
CA VAL A 154 -3.68 1.73 -15.12
C VAL A 154 -2.76 2.40 -16.13
N VAL A 155 -1.72 3.09 -15.65
CA VAL A 155 -0.76 3.82 -16.49
C VAL A 155 0.35 2.90 -16.99
N PHE A 156 0.97 2.15 -16.10
CA PHE A 156 2.20 1.41 -16.42
C PHE A 156 1.94 0.01 -17.00
N ALA A 157 0.80 -0.65 -16.75
CA ALA A 157 0.57 -1.97 -17.33
C ALA A 157 0.46 -1.92 -18.88
N PRO A 158 -0.31 -1.01 -19.50
CA PRO A 158 -0.33 -0.86 -20.97
C PRO A 158 1.04 -0.43 -21.52
N LEU A 159 1.73 0.51 -20.83
CA LEU A 159 3.05 0.97 -21.25
C LEU A 159 4.06 -0.18 -21.26
N VAL A 160 4.15 -0.96 -20.17
CA VAL A 160 5.05 -2.11 -20.04
C VAL A 160 4.73 -3.17 -21.09
N THR A 161 3.45 -3.49 -21.31
CA THR A 161 3.04 -4.44 -22.35
C THR A 161 3.52 -3.98 -23.73
N THR A 162 3.34 -2.70 -24.06
CA THR A 162 3.78 -2.14 -25.34
C THR A 162 5.30 -2.17 -25.48
N LEU A 163 6.04 -1.83 -24.43
CA LEU A 163 7.50 -1.86 -24.44
C LEU A 163 8.04 -3.28 -24.61
N ILE A 164 7.50 -4.25 -23.88
CA ILE A 164 7.90 -5.66 -23.98
C ILE A 164 7.66 -6.18 -25.42
N ASN A 165 6.51 -5.87 -26.02
CA ASN A 165 6.18 -6.31 -27.36
C ASN A 165 7.06 -5.66 -28.44
N LYS A 166 7.58 -4.45 -28.20
CA LYS A 166 8.44 -3.74 -29.16
C LYS A 166 9.92 -4.00 -29.01
N PHE A 167 10.40 -4.15 -27.74
CA PHE A 167 11.81 -4.04 -27.42
C PHE A 167 12.34 -5.18 -26.55
N ASP A 168 11.53 -6.15 -26.16
CA ASP A 168 11.80 -7.21 -25.19
C ASP A 168 11.86 -6.76 -23.70
N VAL A 169 12.16 -7.73 -22.83
CA VAL A 169 12.24 -7.56 -21.37
C VAL A 169 13.40 -6.67 -20.96
N LYS A 170 14.58 -6.88 -21.54
CA LYS A 170 15.81 -6.17 -21.20
C LYS A 170 15.69 -4.67 -21.46
N TYR A 171 15.33 -4.31 -22.68
CA TYR A 171 15.18 -2.90 -23.07
C TYR A 171 14.01 -2.24 -22.36
N THR A 172 12.94 -2.99 -22.04
CA THR A 172 11.84 -2.49 -21.22
C THR A 172 12.33 -2.06 -19.85
N PHE A 173 13.14 -2.88 -19.16
CA PHE A 173 13.71 -2.49 -17.88
C PHE A 173 14.69 -1.30 -17.98
N LEU A 174 15.48 -1.21 -19.04
CA LEU A 174 16.36 -0.06 -19.30
C LEU A 174 15.58 1.26 -19.48
N ILE A 175 14.55 1.23 -20.29
CA ILE A 175 13.69 2.40 -20.54
C ILE A 175 12.98 2.84 -19.25
N LEU A 176 12.44 1.87 -18.49
CA LEU A 176 11.81 2.16 -17.22
C LEU A 176 12.81 2.72 -16.21
N ALA A 177 14.00 2.14 -16.09
CA ALA A 177 15.05 2.63 -15.20
C ALA A 177 15.41 4.09 -15.50
N GLY A 178 15.63 4.42 -16.78
CA GLY A 178 15.91 5.79 -17.22
C GLY A 178 14.75 6.75 -16.94
N GLY A 179 13.53 6.34 -17.28
CA GLY A 179 12.32 7.12 -17.01
C GLY A 179 12.08 7.39 -15.53
N PHE A 180 12.27 6.38 -14.69
CA PHE A 180 12.15 6.52 -13.22
C PHE A 180 13.24 7.42 -12.65
N ALA A 181 14.51 7.23 -13.04
CA ALA A 181 15.59 8.08 -12.59
C ALA A 181 15.32 9.55 -12.96
N THR A 182 14.93 9.80 -14.21
CA THR A 182 14.61 11.14 -14.70
C THR A 182 13.44 11.75 -13.93
N ALA A 183 12.33 11.02 -13.76
CA ALA A 183 11.17 11.50 -13.03
C ALA A 183 11.52 11.84 -11.57
N VAL A 184 12.27 10.97 -10.90
CA VAL A 184 12.71 11.18 -9.51
C VAL A 184 13.60 12.40 -9.41
N LEU A 185 14.63 12.56 -10.28
CA LEU A 185 15.56 13.69 -10.29
C LEU A 185 14.87 15.03 -10.60
N LEU A 186 13.87 15.04 -11.46
CA LEU A 186 13.12 16.25 -11.76
C LEU A 186 12.15 16.63 -10.63
N LEU A 187 11.45 15.66 -10.06
CA LEU A 187 10.36 15.90 -9.11
C LEU A 187 10.85 16.08 -7.68
N PHE A 188 11.97 15.46 -7.27
CA PHE A 188 12.43 15.52 -5.88
C PHE A 188 12.73 16.94 -5.39
N SER A 189 13.12 17.86 -6.29
CA SER A 189 13.40 19.25 -5.97
C SER A 189 12.18 19.99 -5.40
N PHE A 190 10.97 19.56 -5.76
CA PHE A 190 9.71 20.12 -5.31
C PHE A 190 9.21 19.51 -3.99
N ILE A 191 9.79 18.41 -3.53
CA ILE A 191 9.46 17.82 -2.23
C ILE A 191 10.13 18.66 -1.14
N LYS A 192 9.33 19.29 -0.29
CA LYS A 192 9.76 20.11 0.85
C LYS A 192 8.96 19.73 2.08
N SER A 193 9.61 19.59 3.24
CA SER A 193 8.92 19.44 4.51
C SER A 193 8.44 20.81 5.02
N PRO A 194 7.25 20.91 5.65
CA PRO A 194 6.79 22.18 6.23
C PRO A 194 7.72 22.70 7.34
N GLU A 195 8.46 21.82 8.01
CA GLU A 195 9.48 22.19 9.01
C GLU A 195 10.62 23.08 8.43
N GLN A 196 10.77 23.06 7.10
CA GLN A 196 11.75 23.89 6.37
C GLN A 196 11.14 25.24 5.92
N VAL A 197 9.86 25.49 6.25
CA VAL A 197 9.16 26.73 5.90
C VAL A 197 8.88 27.53 7.17
N PRO A 198 9.34 28.78 7.27
CA PRO A 198 9.06 29.64 8.41
C PRO A 198 7.56 29.70 8.73
N ASN A 199 7.21 29.61 10.00
CA ASN A 199 5.83 29.66 10.53
C ASN A 199 4.91 28.45 10.27
N ALA A 200 5.34 27.42 9.54
CA ALA A 200 4.54 26.21 9.34
C ALA A 200 4.80 25.13 10.41
N ALA A 201 6.00 25.12 11.00
CA ALA A 201 6.45 24.07 11.92
C ALA A 201 5.63 24.00 13.22
N ALA A 202 5.22 25.13 13.80
CA ALA A 202 4.49 25.19 15.07
C ALA A 202 3.09 24.58 15.00
N ALA A 203 2.41 24.65 13.85
CA ALA A 203 1.08 24.11 13.64
C ALA A 203 1.05 22.58 13.53
N VAL A 204 2.21 21.95 13.24
CA VAL A 204 2.33 20.52 12.95
C VAL A 204 2.43 19.67 14.22
N LEU A 205 3.02 20.19 15.30
CA LEU A 205 3.42 19.42 16.50
C LEU A 205 2.46 19.58 17.68
N LYS A 206 1.14 19.60 17.45
CA LYS A 206 0.16 19.60 18.55
C LYS A 206 0.00 18.19 19.13
N GLY A 207 -0.04 18.09 20.47
CA GLY A 207 -0.23 16.84 21.21
C GLY A 207 1.06 16.03 21.44
N LYS A 208 0.91 14.87 22.10
CA LYS A 208 2.02 13.97 22.41
C LYS A 208 2.57 13.31 21.14
N GLN A 209 3.89 13.38 20.99
CA GLN A 209 4.62 12.82 19.85
C GLN A 209 5.39 11.59 20.31
N TYR A 210 4.91 10.41 19.93
CA TYR A 210 5.53 9.14 20.31
C TYR A 210 6.71 8.81 19.39
N THR A 211 7.81 8.35 19.97
CA THR A 211 8.82 7.57 19.25
C THR A 211 8.28 6.17 18.95
N THR A 212 8.88 5.45 18.01
CA THR A 212 8.45 4.09 17.68
C THR A 212 8.56 3.15 18.87
N LEU A 213 9.63 3.29 19.71
CA LEU A 213 9.81 2.47 20.90
C LEU A 213 8.76 2.76 21.98
N GLU A 214 8.38 4.02 22.15
CA GLU A 214 7.28 4.39 23.08
C GLU A 214 5.94 3.86 22.55
N MET A 215 5.69 3.97 21.24
CA MET A 215 4.50 3.43 20.60
C MET A 215 4.36 1.92 20.80
N LEU A 216 5.43 1.15 20.59
CA LEU A 216 5.45 -0.30 20.77
C LEU A 216 5.12 -0.75 22.21
N LYS A 217 5.30 0.12 23.22
CA LYS A 217 4.92 -0.14 24.61
C LYS A 217 3.44 0.12 24.90
N THR A 218 2.68 0.64 23.93
CA THR A 218 1.26 0.97 24.11
C THR A 218 0.35 -0.14 23.60
N PRO A 219 -0.76 -0.47 24.29
CA PRO A 219 -1.76 -1.40 23.78
C PRO A 219 -2.37 -0.95 22.46
N ARG A 220 -2.48 0.37 22.22
CA ARG A 220 -3.01 0.95 20.98
C ARG A 220 -2.28 0.49 19.75
N PHE A 221 -0.96 0.36 19.82
CA PHE A 221 -0.17 -0.14 18.68
C PHE A 221 -0.63 -1.53 18.25
N TYR A 222 -0.79 -2.44 19.19
CA TYR A 222 -1.21 -3.82 18.90
C TYR A 222 -2.64 -3.87 18.38
N LEU A 223 -3.55 -3.06 18.93
CA LEU A 223 -4.92 -2.96 18.43
C LEU A 223 -4.95 -2.52 16.96
N ILE A 224 -4.17 -1.50 16.58
CA ILE A 224 -4.09 -0.97 15.22
C ILE A 224 -3.38 -1.98 14.28
N ALA A 225 -2.26 -2.55 14.68
CA ALA A 225 -1.50 -3.47 13.83
C ALA A 225 -2.26 -4.79 13.57
N LEU A 226 -2.94 -5.33 14.59
CA LEU A 226 -3.73 -6.55 14.47
C LEU A 226 -5.03 -6.31 13.68
N SER A 227 -5.71 -5.17 13.86
CA SER A 227 -6.88 -4.85 13.04
C SER A 227 -6.52 -4.73 11.56
N LEU A 228 -5.37 -4.12 11.23
CA LEU A 228 -4.84 -4.10 9.86
C LEU A 228 -4.56 -5.52 9.34
N MET A 229 -3.91 -6.34 10.15
CA MET A 229 -3.58 -7.72 9.81
C MET A 229 -4.85 -8.53 9.46
N PHE A 230 -5.88 -8.44 10.28
CA PHE A 230 -7.12 -9.19 10.07
C PHE A 230 -7.97 -8.60 8.93
N GLY A 231 -8.06 -7.27 8.82
CA GLY A 231 -8.82 -6.63 7.75
C GLY A 231 -8.28 -6.91 6.35
N THR A 232 -6.96 -6.96 6.18
CA THR A 232 -6.33 -7.20 4.87
C THR A 232 -6.29 -8.67 4.46
N SER A 233 -6.50 -9.60 5.40
CA SER A 233 -6.40 -11.05 5.19
C SER A 233 -7.31 -11.59 4.09
N VAL A 234 -8.56 -11.11 4.04
CA VAL A 234 -9.57 -11.53 3.07
C VAL A 234 -9.10 -11.28 1.64
N PHE A 235 -8.57 -10.08 1.38
CA PHE A 235 -8.14 -9.70 0.04
C PHE A 235 -6.89 -10.46 -0.43
N PHE A 236 -5.95 -10.76 0.47
CA PHE A 236 -4.76 -11.56 0.13
C PHE A 236 -5.09 -13.01 -0.27
N ILE A 237 -6.22 -13.54 0.18
CA ILE A 237 -6.69 -14.86 -0.23
C ILE A 237 -7.47 -14.78 -1.55
N ILE A 238 -8.30 -13.75 -1.71
CA ILE A 238 -9.16 -13.62 -2.91
C ILE A 238 -8.35 -13.21 -4.13
N LEU A 239 -7.43 -12.26 -4.00
CA LEU A 239 -6.74 -11.65 -5.13
C LEU A 239 -6.03 -12.65 -6.07
N PRO A 240 -5.27 -13.64 -5.57
CA PRO A 240 -4.62 -14.63 -6.43
C PRO A 240 -5.62 -15.58 -7.11
N SER A 241 -6.80 -15.76 -6.53
CA SER A 241 -7.83 -16.73 -6.95
C SER A 241 -9.01 -16.07 -7.68
N LEU A 242 -8.95 -14.78 -8.02
CA LEU A 242 -10.10 -14.07 -8.60
C LEU A 242 -10.65 -14.70 -9.87
N LYS A 243 -9.77 -15.09 -10.81
CA LYS A 243 -10.19 -15.72 -12.07
C LYS A 243 -10.79 -17.12 -11.83
N GLU A 244 -10.16 -17.91 -10.99
CA GLU A 244 -10.61 -19.24 -10.61
C GLU A 244 -11.98 -19.16 -9.90
N LEU A 245 -12.13 -18.21 -8.98
CA LEU A 245 -13.40 -17.98 -8.29
C LEU A 245 -14.50 -17.56 -9.27
N ALA A 246 -14.21 -16.73 -10.27
CA ALA A 246 -15.17 -16.36 -11.31
C ALA A 246 -15.59 -17.56 -12.15
N ILE A 247 -14.65 -18.39 -12.61
CA ILE A 247 -14.92 -19.60 -13.40
C ILE A 247 -15.77 -20.58 -12.59
N ASN A 248 -15.39 -20.89 -11.35
CA ASN A 248 -16.10 -21.82 -10.48
C ASN A 248 -17.51 -21.35 -10.08
N ARG A 249 -17.84 -20.09 -10.32
CA ARG A 249 -19.15 -19.48 -10.01
C ARG A 249 -19.91 -19.02 -11.25
N ASN A 250 -19.65 -19.64 -12.42
CA ASN A 250 -20.32 -19.39 -13.70
C ASN A 250 -20.21 -17.93 -14.21
N LEU A 251 -19.06 -17.28 -13.98
CA LEU A 251 -18.71 -15.93 -14.45
C LEU A 251 -17.48 -15.93 -15.35
N GLU A 252 -17.23 -16.99 -16.12
CA GLU A 252 -16.05 -17.16 -16.97
C GLU A 252 -15.88 -16.01 -17.96
N SER A 253 -16.96 -15.62 -18.66
CA SER A 253 -16.98 -14.52 -19.60
C SER A 253 -16.63 -13.16 -18.99
N PHE A 254 -16.81 -13.01 -17.67
CA PHE A 254 -16.52 -11.78 -16.92
C PHE A 254 -15.25 -11.86 -16.07
N ALA A 255 -14.51 -12.97 -16.10
CA ALA A 255 -13.34 -13.17 -15.22
C ALA A 255 -12.27 -12.07 -15.35
N THR A 256 -12.00 -11.61 -16.58
CA THR A 256 -11.07 -10.49 -16.81
C THR A 256 -11.66 -9.17 -16.33
N GLY A 257 -12.94 -8.92 -16.59
CA GLY A 257 -13.66 -7.74 -16.10
C GLY A 257 -13.64 -7.64 -14.58
N LEU A 258 -13.80 -8.76 -13.87
CA LEU A 258 -13.75 -8.82 -12.42
C LEU A 258 -12.40 -8.32 -11.86
N VAL A 259 -11.28 -8.69 -12.48
CA VAL A 259 -9.94 -8.19 -12.09
C VAL A 259 -9.85 -6.68 -12.28
N MET A 260 -10.36 -6.14 -13.39
CA MET A 260 -10.37 -4.69 -13.64
C MET A 260 -11.24 -3.94 -12.63
N PHE A 261 -12.45 -4.43 -12.36
CA PHE A 261 -13.35 -3.85 -11.35
C PHE A 261 -12.73 -3.85 -9.94
N THR A 262 -12.04 -4.93 -9.59
CA THR A 262 -11.30 -5.04 -8.33
C THR A 262 -10.23 -3.96 -8.21
N GLY A 263 -9.49 -3.69 -9.28
CA GLY A 263 -8.49 -2.61 -9.33
C GLY A 263 -9.09 -1.22 -9.14
N ILE A 264 -10.19 -0.93 -9.84
CA ILE A 264 -10.91 0.35 -9.73
C ILE A 264 -11.48 0.52 -8.30
N ALA A 265 -12.14 -0.50 -7.76
CA ALA A 265 -12.70 -0.46 -6.42
C ALA A 265 -11.61 -0.23 -5.36
N ASN A 266 -10.46 -0.89 -5.50
CA ASN A 266 -9.30 -0.69 -4.66
C ASN A 266 -8.79 0.77 -4.70
N ALA A 267 -8.65 1.36 -5.88
CA ALA A 267 -8.21 2.76 -6.05
C ALA A 267 -9.22 3.73 -5.41
N LEU A 268 -10.52 3.51 -5.61
CA LEU A 268 -11.59 4.28 -4.98
C LEU A 268 -11.57 4.15 -3.45
N GLY A 269 -11.28 2.97 -2.92
CA GLY A 269 -11.14 2.74 -1.48
C GLY A 269 -10.00 3.54 -0.86
N ARG A 270 -8.84 3.59 -1.55
CA ARG A 270 -7.66 4.36 -1.12
C ARG A 270 -7.95 5.84 -0.94
N LEU A 271 -8.86 6.39 -1.74
CA LEU A 271 -9.30 7.78 -1.63
C LEU A 271 -10.50 7.92 -0.69
N GLY A 272 -11.51 7.06 -0.84
CA GLY A 272 -12.81 7.19 -0.19
C GLY A 272 -12.76 6.98 1.33
N ALA A 273 -12.07 5.95 1.82
CA ALA A 273 -12.03 5.65 3.25
C ALA A 273 -11.30 6.75 4.07
N PRO A 274 -10.14 7.28 3.65
CA PRO A 274 -9.52 8.41 4.36
C PRO A 274 -10.39 9.68 4.33
N LEU A 275 -11.03 9.99 3.20
CA LEU A 275 -11.95 11.12 3.10
C LEU A 275 -13.18 10.97 4.01
N MET A 276 -13.76 9.77 4.04
CA MET A 276 -14.85 9.43 4.96
C MET A 276 -14.39 9.62 6.41
N SER A 277 -13.19 9.19 6.74
CA SER A 277 -12.63 9.28 8.08
C SER A 277 -12.37 10.71 8.55
N ASP A 278 -12.13 11.66 7.64
CA ASP A 278 -12.03 13.08 7.97
C ASP A 278 -13.37 13.66 8.50
N LYS A 279 -14.50 13.03 8.16
CA LYS A 279 -15.83 13.46 8.56
C LYS A 279 -16.37 12.74 9.80
N ILE A 280 -16.19 11.41 9.88
CA ILE A 280 -16.82 10.56 10.91
C ILE A 280 -15.85 10.07 11.98
N GLY A 281 -14.56 10.43 11.87
CA GLY A 281 -13.49 9.96 12.74
C GLY A 281 -12.82 8.66 12.22
N ARG A 282 -11.57 8.46 12.61
CA ARG A 282 -10.70 7.38 12.07
C ARG A 282 -11.18 6.00 12.49
N GLU A 283 -11.45 5.84 13.79
CA GLU A 283 -11.88 4.56 14.34
C GLU A 283 -13.25 4.14 13.79
N MET A 284 -14.18 5.09 13.61
CA MET A 284 -15.49 4.75 13.06
C MET A 284 -15.39 4.35 11.58
N ALA A 285 -14.58 5.04 10.80
CA ALA A 285 -14.32 4.66 9.41
C ALA A 285 -13.70 3.27 9.32
N ASP A 286 -12.76 2.94 10.22
CA ASP A 286 -12.12 1.62 10.27
C ASP A 286 -13.11 0.52 10.66
N VAL A 287 -13.97 0.76 11.65
CA VAL A 287 -15.08 -0.15 12.00
C VAL A 287 -15.97 -0.44 10.80
N ILE A 288 -16.33 0.58 10.01
CA ILE A 288 -17.19 0.40 8.84
C ILE A 288 -16.52 -0.46 7.78
N ILE A 289 -15.25 -0.19 7.44
CA ILE A 289 -14.57 -0.98 6.40
C ILE A 289 -14.24 -2.40 6.88
N LEU A 290 -13.95 -2.61 8.17
CA LEU A 290 -13.76 -3.95 8.75
C LEU A 290 -15.08 -4.74 8.77
N ALA A 291 -16.19 -4.11 9.17
CA ALA A 291 -17.52 -4.73 9.14
C ALA A 291 -17.94 -5.09 7.71
N ALA A 292 -17.71 -4.19 6.75
CA ALA A 292 -17.97 -4.46 5.34
C ALA A 292 -17.09 -5.61 4.80
N THR A 293 -15.82 -5.69 5.24
CA THR A 293 -14.92 -6.80 4.90
C THR A 293 -15.42 -8.12 5.48
N ALA A 294 -15.88 -8.13 6.74
CA ALA A 294 -16.43 -9.32 7.40
C ALA A 294 -17.69 -9.81 6.68
N LEU A 295 -18.64 -8.90 6.42
CA LEU A 295 -19.85 -9.20 5.67
C LEU A 295 -19.56 -9.71 4.26
N GLY A 296 -18.57 -9.09 3.60
CA GLY A 296 -18.09 -9.55 2.29
C GLY A 296 -17.52 -10.95 2.35
N ALA A 297 -16.69 -11.27 3.34
CA ALA A 297 -16.12 -12.61 3.51
C ALA A 297 -17.20 -13.68 3.76
N PHE A 298 -18.16 -13.41 4.64
CA PHE A 298 -19.32 -14.32 4.85
C PHE A 298 -20.19 -14.44 3.59
N GLY A 299 -20.44 -13.32 2.89
CA GLY A 299 -21.18 -13.30 1.64
C GLY A 299 -20.54 -14.15 0.55
N LEU A 300 -19.21 -14.22 0.47
CA LEU A 300 -18.49 -15.08 -0.49
C LEU A 300 -18.78 -16.58 -0.31
N CYS A 301 -19.26 -17.03 0.86
CA CYS A 301 -19.66 -18.41 1.07
C CYS A 301 -20.84 -18.83 0.17
N PHE A 302 -21.69 -17.88 -0.24
CA PHE A 302 -22.95 -18.13 -0.94
C PHE A 302 -23.10 -17.33 -2.24
N ALA A 303 -22.24 -16.33 -2.47
CA ALA A 303 -22.37 -15.42 -3.60
C ALA A 303 -22.11 -16.11 -4.95
N SER A 304 -22.94 -15.77 -5.93
CA SER A 304 -22.81 -16.15 -7.34
C SER A 304 -23.29 -15.01 -8.24
N GLY A 305 -23.00 -15.07 -9.54
CA GLY A 305 -23.43 -14.06 -10.49
C GLY A 305 -23.05 -12.64 -10.09
N ILE A 306 -23.95 -11.69 -10.29
CA ILE A 306 -23.73 -10.25 -10.00
C ILE A 306 -23.40 -10.01 -8.53
N LEU A 307 -24.00 -10.77 -7.60
CA LEU A 307 -23.73 -10.61 -6.17
C LEU A 307 -22.25 -10.88 -5.84
N LEU A 308 -21.62 -11.86 -6.49
CA LEU A 308 -20.19 -12.13 -6.33
C LEU A 308 -19.35 -10.93 -6.76
N ILE A 309 -19.69 -10.30 -7.89
CA ILE A 309 -18.97 -9.13 -8.40
C ILE A 309 -19.04 -7.97 -7.40
N VAL A 310 -20.25 -7.70 -6.88
CA VAL A 310 -20.48 -6.62 -5.91
C VAL A 310 -19.69 -6.87 -4.62
N ILE A 311 -19.73 -8.09 -4.09
CA ILE A 311 -19.02 -8.42 -2.85
C ILE A 311 -17.51 -8.31 -3.03
N ILE A 312 -16.95 -8.79 -4.13
CA ILE A 312 -15.52 -8.67 -4.42
C ILE A 312 -15.13 -7.19 -4.57
N ALA A 313 -15.95 -6.37 -5.22
CA ALA A 313 -15.71 -4.93 -5.34
C ALA A 313 -15.71 -4.24 -3.96
N VAL A 314 -16.64 -4.59 -3.07
CA VAL A 314 -16.67 -4.08 -1.69
C VAL A 314 -15.43 -4.47 -0.91
N VAL A 315 -15.02 -5.74 -0.97
CA VAL A 315 -13.80 -6.21 -0.28
C VAL A 315 -12.56 -5.53 -0.84
N ALA A 316 -12.49 -5.33 -2.16
CA ALA A 316 -11.39 -4.61 -2.80
C ALA A 316 -11.36 -3.12 -2.41
N PHE A 317 -12.52 -2.47 -2.32
CA PHE A 317 -12.64 -1.10 -1.80
C PHE A 317 -12.13 -1.02 -0.36
N CYS A 318 -12.54 -1.93 0.52
CA CYS A 318 -12.10 -1.99 1.91
C CYS A 318 -10.59 -2.18 2.00
N TYR A 319 -10.01 -3.08 1.21
CA TYR A 319 -8.56 -3.28 1.15
C TYR A 319 -7.80 -2.02 0.74
N GLY A 320 -8.28 -1.32 -0.29
CA GLY A 320 -7.76 0.00 -0.65
C GLY A 320 -7.90 0.99 0.50
N GLY A 321 -9.04 0.96 1.17
CA GLY A 321 -9.36 1.78 2.33
C GLY A 321 -8.35 1.65 3.46
N TYR A 322 -7.94 0.44 3.80
CA TYR A 322 -6.89 0.22 4.82
C TYR A 322 -5.58 0.92 4.45
N SER A 323 -5.17 0.81 3.19
CA SER A 323 -3.93 1.45 2.73
C SER A 323 -3.93 2.98 2.90
N GLY A 324 -5.08 3.62 2.74
CA GLY A 324 -5.22 5.07 2.92
C GLY A 324 -5.51 5.50 4.36
N LEU A 325 -6.28 4.72 5.11
CA LEU A 325 -6.75 5.05 6.46
C LEU A 325 -5.68 4.85 7.53
N TYR A 326 -4.93 3.75 7.49
CA TYR A 326 -3.99 3.39 8.57
C TYR A 326 -2.81 4.36 8.75
N PRO A 327 -2.24 5.01 7.71
CA PRO A 327 -1.28 6.09 7.92
C PRO A 327 -1.88 7.24 8.74
N VAL A 328 -3.17 7.55 8.51
CA VAL A 328 -3.86 8.65 9.20
C VAL A 328 -4.23 8.25 10.63
N LEU A 329 -4.76 7.04 10.80
CA LEU A 329 -5.07 6.46 12.13
C LEU A 329 -3.81 6.41 13.01
N THR A 330 -2.66 6.01 12.44
CA THR A 330 -1.37 6.00 13.12
C THR A 330 -0.94 7.40 13.54
N SER A 331 -1.03 8.39 12.62
CA SER A 331 -0.63 9.77 12.92
C SER A 331 -1.52 10.44 13.97
N GLU A 332 -2.79 10.07 14.05
CA GLU A 332 -3.72 10.61 15.03
C GLU A 332 -3.45 10.06 16.42
N ASN A 333 -3.16 8.76 16.53
CA ASN A 333 -2.90 8.10 17.83
C ASN A 333 -1.49 8.36 18.39
N PHE A 334 -0.48 8.57 17.51
CA PHE A 334 0.94 8.61 17.94
C PHE A 334 1.67 9.89 17.56
N GLY A 335 0.98 10.84 16.95
CA GLY A 335 1.57 12.09 16.49
C GLY A 335 2.24 11.99 15.13
N ILE A 336 2.54 13.17 14.57
CA ILE A 336 2.99 13.29 13.18
C ILE A 336 4.52 13.39 13.05
N LYS A 337 5.23 13.69 14.15
CA LYS A 337 6.68 13.88 14.14
C LYS A 337 7.43 12.65 13.61
N ASN A 338 7.07 11.47 14.14
CA ASN A 338 7.70 10.21 13.80
C ASN A 338 6.78 9.32 12.95
N ILE A 339 5.82 9.91 12.22
CA ILE A 339 4.78 9.14 11.50
C ILE A 339 5.38 8.09 10.57
N GLY A 340 6.46 8.39 9.87
CA GLY A 340 7.06 7.43 8.96
C GLY A 340 7.54 6.15 9.65
N SER A 341 8.24 6.27 10.78
CA SER A 341 8.69 5.10 11.56
C SER A 341 7.53 4.37 12.22
N ASN A 342 6.57 5.13 12.77
CA ASN A 342 5.42 4.58 13.49
C ASN A 342 4.49 3.82 12.54
N TYR A 343 4.18 4.39 11.37
CA TYR A 343 3.41 3.71 10.34
C TYR A 343 4.14 2.49 9.78
N GLY A 344 5.46 2.58 9.59
CA GLY A 344 6.27 1.43 9.18
C GLY A 344 6.16 0.24 10.15
N ALA A 345 6.12 0.49 11.45
CA ALA A 345 5.91 -0.56 12.44
C ALA A 345 4.48 -1.15 12.37
N VAL A 346 3.46 -0.32 12.15
CA VAL A 346 2.07 -0.78 11.96
C VAL A 346 1.95 -1.66 10.70
N MET A 347 2.68 -1.33 9.63
CA MET A 347 2.70 -2.11 8.39
C MET A 347 3.28 -3.52 8.53
N VAL A 348 3.92 -3.84 9.66
CA VAL A 348 4.29 -5.24 9.98
C VAL A 348 3.03 -6.12 10.06
N GLY A 349 1.91 -5.60 10.57
CA GLY A 349 0.63 -6.31 10.55
C GLY A 349 0.18 -6.66 9.12
N PHE A 350 0.31 -5.72 8.19
CA PHE A 350 0.03 -5.94 6.76
C PHE A 350 0.95 -7.03 6.15
N MET A 351 2.25 -6.98 6.43
CA MET A 351 3.21 -7.97 5.97
C MET A 351 2.89 -9.37 6.52
N LEU A 352 2.59 -9.47 7.82
CA LEU A 352 2.18 -10.73 8.44
C LEU A 352 0.89 -11.27 7.83
N SER A 353 -0.07 -10.40 7.53
CA SER A 353 -1.29 -10.79 6.82
C SER A 353 -0.99 -11.43 5.47
N ALA A 354 -0.16 -10.78 4.67
CA ALA A 354 0.21 -11.26 3.33
C ALA A 354 0.99 -12.58 3.34
N LEU A 355 1.80 -12.84 4.37
CA LEU A 355 2.64 -14.03 4.45
C LEU A 355 1.94 -15.20 5.15
N LEU A 356 1.28 -14.95 6.30
CA LEU A 356 0.76 -16.02 7.13
C LEU A 356 -0.57 -16.57 6.63
N PHE A 357 -1.52 -15.69 6.26
CA PHE A 357 -2.87 -16.17 5.92
C PHE A 357 -2.93 -17.03 4.66
N PRO A 358 -2.21 -16.76 3.56
CA PRO A 358 -2.18 -17.68 2.43
C PRO A 358 -1.66 -19.08 2.80
N ILE A 359 -0.74 -19.19 3.77
CA ILE A 359 -0.21 -20.47 4.23
C ILE A 359 -1.19 -21.18 5.15
N VAL A 360 -1.76 -20.45 6.14
CA VAL A 360 -2.62 -21.05 7.17
C VAL A 360 -3.99 -21.40 6.60
N ILE A 361 -4.61 -20.47 5.87
CA ILE A 361 -5.97 -20.63 5.35
C ILE A 361 -6.03 -21.71 4.26
N LYS A 362 -5.01 -21.83 3.41
CA LYS A 362 -4.96 -22.91 2.40
C LYS A 362 -4.93 -24.33 2.98
N LYS A 363 -4.54 -24.50 4.25
CA LYS A 363 -4.62 -25.80 4.94
C LYS A 363 -6.07 -26.22 5.23
N ILE A 364 -6.99 -25.26 5.23
CA ILE A 364 -8.42 -25.52 5.33
C ILE A 364 -8.89 -25.93 3.93
N GLY A 365 -9.24 -27.18 3.72
CA GLY A 365 -9.59 -27.70 2.38
C GLY A 365 -10.89 -27.13 1.82
N ASP A 366 -11.85 -26.79 2.68
CA ASP A 366 -13.16 -26.25 2.28
C ASP A 366 -13.11 -24.73 2.11
N GLN A 367 -13.48 -24.25 0.91
CA GLN A 367 -13.46 -22.83 0.56
C GLN A 367 -14.46 -21.99 1.39
N LYS A 368 -15.64 -22.56 1.72
CA LYS A 368 -16.62 -21.85 2.56
C LYS A 368 -16.08 -21.66 3.97
N LEU A 369 -15.41 -22.69 4.50
CA LEU A 369 -14.79 -22.60 5.82
C LEU A 369 -13.63 -21.61 5.82
N GLN A 370 -12.86 -21.51 4.72
CA GLN A 370 -11.82 -20.46 4.54
C GLN A 370 -12.43 -19.07 4.66
N PHE A 371 -13.49 -18.78 3.90
CA PHE A 371 -14.14 -17.47 3.93
C PHE A 371 -14.81 -17.18 5.29
N THR A 372 -15.39 -18.19 5.92
CA THR A 372 -15.97 -18.06 7.27
C THR A 372 -14.88 -17.70 8.30
N ALA A 373 -13.75 -18.37 8.27
CA ALA A 373 -12.62 -18.07 9.16
C ALA A 373 -12.09 -16.64 8.94
N LEU A 374 -11.95 -16.22 7.68
CA LEU A 374 -11.51 -14.86 7.34
C LEU A 374 -12.53 -13.79 7.79
N GLY A 375 -13.82 -14.07 7.63
CA GLY A 375 -14.89 -13.21 8.14
C GLY A 375 -14.84 -13.07 9.66
N ALA A 376 -14.62 -14.17 10.38
CA ALA A 376 -14.45 -14.15 11.83
C ALA A 376 -13.23 -13.32 12.27
N LEU A 377 -12.11 -13.43 11.56
CA LEU A 377 -10.93 -12.60 11.81
C LEU A 377 -11.21 -11.10 11.59
N ALA A 378 -11.95 -10.75 10.55
CA ALA A 378 -12.35 -9.37 10.31
C ALA A 378 -13.29 -8.84 11.42
N VAL A 379 -14.20 -9.68 11.97
CA VAL A 379 -15.01 -9.35 13.16
C VAL A 379 -14.12 -9.10 14.37
N VAL A 380 -13.10 -9.92 14.60
CA VAL A 380 -12.11 -9.65 15.66
C VAL A 380 -11.46 -8.29 15.42
N GLY A 381 -11.11 -7.95 14.18
CA GLY A 381 -10.61 -6.63 13.81
C GLY A 381 -11.57 -5.50 14.23
N VAL A 382 -12.88 -5.64 13.99
CA VAL A 382 -13.90 -4.68 14.45
C VAL A 382 -13.83 -4.50 15.97
N VAL A 383 -13.80 -5.60 16.72
CA VAL A 383 -13.73 -5.56 18.20
C VAL A 383 -12.48 -4.80 18.66
N LEU A 384 -11.32 -5.06 18.05
CA LEU A 384 -10.07 -4.38 18.40
C LEU A 384 -10.18 -2.86 18.19
N VAL A 385 -10.79 -2.41 17.09
CA VAL A 385 -10.96 -0.98 16.79
C VAL A 385 -12.02 -0.34 17.70
N VAL A 386 -13.08 -1.05 18.08
CA VAL A 386 -14.04 -0.57 19.09
C VAL A 386 -13.35 -0.38 20.45
N ILE A 387 -12.50 -1.32 20.88
CA ILE A 387 -11.69 -1.17 22.10
C ILE A 387 -10.78 0.07 21.98
N LEU A 388 -10.10 0.26 20.83
CA LEU A 388 -9.27 1.44 20.59
C LEU A 388 -10.06 2.73 20.75
N LYS A 389 -11.25 2.81 20.16
CA LYS A 389 -12.16 3.97 20.25
C LYS A 389 -12.57 4.26 21.70
N LEU A 390 -12.92 3.23 22.46
CA LEU A 390 -13.27 3.38 23.88
C LEU A 390 -12.08 3.86 24.74
N MET A 391 -10.86 3.38 24.45
CA MET A 391 -9.65 3.85 25.12
C MET A 391 -9.36 5.33 24.81
N ASN A 392 -9.54 5.76 23.55
CA ASN A 392 -9.31 7.13 23.15
C ASN A 392 -10.35 8.09 23.78
N SER A 393 -11.63 7.69 23.83
CA SER A 393 -12.69 8.50 24.42
C SER A 393 -12.54 8.72 25.94
N LYS A 394 -12.00 7.72 26.66
CA LYS A 394 -11.71 7.86 28.12
C LYS A 394 -10.59 8.86 28.38
N GLN A 395 -9.57 8.93 27.52
CA GLN A 395 -8.47 9.88 27.71
C GLN A 395 -8.87 11.34 27.47
N VAL A 396 -9.76 11.58 26.50
CA VAL A 396 -10.31 12.95 26.29
C VAL A 396 -11.06 13.41 27.54
N LYS A 397 -11.92 12.56 28.13
CA LYS A 397 -12.67 12.90 29.35
C LYS A 397 -11.83 13.08 30.60
N GLN A 398 -10.58 12.61 30.63
CA GLN A 398 -9.66 12.81 31.76
C GLN A 398 -8.76 14.04 31.61
N ALA A 399 -8.73 14.63 30.40
CA ALA A 399 -7.92 15.80 30.08
C ALA A 399 -8.73 17.09 30.10
N ASP A 400 -10.08 16.99 30.05
CA ASP A 400 -11.05 18.07 30.32
C ASP A 400 -11.38 18.11 31.83
#